data_43cc0af39b7223febf4f1c17463a3e9e
#
_entry.id   43cc0af39b7223febf4f1c17463a3e9e
#
_cell.length_a   1.000
_cell.length_b   1.000
_cell.length_c   1.000
_cell.angle_alpha   90.00
_cell.angle_beta   90.00
_cell.angle_gamma   90.00
#
_symmetry.space_group_name_H-M   'P 1'
#
loop_
_entity.id
_entity.type
_entity.pdbx_description
1 polymer ?
#
loop_
_entity_poly.entity_id
_entity_poly.type
_entity_poly.pdbx_seq_one_letter_code
_entity_poly.pdbx_strand_id
1 'polypeptide(L)'
;MGKNPDDDNEQAGNAQTRRRGAELEQAILDAAWEQLIAEGYEHFTIDTVAARARTSKPVLYRRWKTRDDLLRATVRHIGAASAPSIPDTGTLRGDLLALLANANSTTRNPVAALVSSMLGSYYNQTGPTPAELREAFLSQRGSAVEQVVNRAVERGEVDPARLTPRIIALPFDLFRNEMMMTLKPVPDHVLRQIVDDIFIPLVTTQRAQWA
;
A
#
# COMPACT_ATOMS: atom_id res chain seq x y z
N MET A 1 4.52 -47.30 -20.50
CA MET A 1 3.59 -46.65 -19.58
C MET A 1 3.30 -45.28 -20.17
N GLY A 2 2.23 -45.18 -20.97
CA GLY A 2 1.92 -44.03 -21.81
C GLY A 2 1.21 -42.94 -20.99
N LYS A 3 1.69 -41.70 -21.10
CA LYS A 3 1.05 -40.52 -20.58
C LYS A 3 -0.23 -40.27 -21.40
N ASN A 4 -1.36 -40.10 -20.73
CA ASN A 4 -2.65 -39.97 -21.38
C ASN A 4 -2.79 -38.53 -21.94
N PRO A 5 -3.11 -38.33 -23.24
CA PRO A 5 -3.22 -36.98 -23.83
C PRO A 5 -4.34 -36.13 -23.25
N ASP A 6 -5.30 -36.70 -22.53
CA ASP A 6 -6.43 -36.01 -21.94
C ASP A 6 -6.04 -35.21 -20.69
N ASP A 7 -4.98 -35.59 -19.94
CA ASP A 7 -4.50 -34.89 -18.77
C ASP A 7 -3.87 -33.51 -19.10
N ASP A 8 -3.22 -33.39 -20.27
CA ASP A 8 -2.59 -32.14 -20.70
C ASP A 8 -3.64 -31.11 -21.18
N ASN A 9 -4.78 -31.56 -21.70
CA ASN A 9 -5.85 -30.68 -22.15
C ASN A 9 -6.72 -30.16 -21.00
N GLU A 10 -6.93 -30.92 -19.94
CA GLU A 10 -7.62 -30.50 -18.72
C GLU A 10 -6.81 -29.48 -17.93
N GLN A 11 -5.49 -29.62 -17.86
CA GLN A 11 -4.60 -28.67 -17.21
C GLN A 11 -4.50 -27.35 -17.96
N ALA A 12 -4.48 -27.36 -19.30
CA ALA A 12 -4.49 -26.17 -20.14
C ALA A 12 -5.82 -25.38 -20.01
N GLY A 13 -6.97 -26.08 -20.01
CA GLY A 13 -8.29 -25.49 -19.81
C GLY A 13 -8.45 -24.86 -18.43
N ASN A 14 -7.93 -25.51 -17.40
CA ASN A 14 -7.97 -25.02 -16.02
C ASN A 14 -7.05 -23.80 -15.80
N ALA A 15 -5.87 -23.77 -16.44
CA ALA A 15 -4.95 -22.64 -16.43
C ALA A 15 -5.54 -21.40 -17.14
N GLN A 16 -6.23 -21.60 -18.27
CA GLN A 16 -6.87 -20.52 -19.03
C GLN A 16 -8.11 -19.95 -18.31
N THR A 17 -8.89 -20.80 -17.66
CA THR A 17 -10.05 -20.37 -16.83
C THR A 17 -9.57 -19.63 -15.58
N ARG A 18 -8.48 -20.07 -14.96
CA ARG A 18 -7.85 -19.39 -13.82
C ARG A 18 -7.30 -18.00 -14.19
N ARG A 19 -6.68 -17.86 -15.37
CA ARG A 19 -6.17 -16.58 -15.89
C ARG A 19 -7.30 -15.59 -16.14
N ARG A 20 -8.37 -16.02 -16.81
CA ARG A 20 -9.59 -15.19 -17.00
C ARG A 20 -10.23 -14.77 -15.69
N GLY A 21 -10.21 -15.65 -14.69
CA GLY A 21 -10.72 -15.35 -13.35
C GLY A 21 -9.92 -14.27 -12.62
N ALA A 22 -8.58 -14.28 -12.75
CA ALA A 22 -7.68 -13.29 -12.15
C ALA A 22 -7.77 -11.94 -12.86
N GLU A 23 -7.81 -11.92 -14.20
CA GLU A 23 -7.97 -10.70 -14.99
C GLU A 23 -9.29 -10.00 -14.68
N LEU A 24 -10.39 -10.76 -14.55
CA LEU A 24 -11.69 -10.22 -14.15
C LEU A 24 -11.64 -9.66 -12.73
N GLU A 25 -10.95 -10.32 -11.80
CA GLU A 25 -10.80 -9.83 -10.44
C GLU A 25 -10.06 -8.51 -10.39
N GLN A 26 -8.93 -8.40 -11.11
CA GLN A 26 -8.19 -7.15 -11.25
C GLN A 26 -9.08 -6.03 -11.84
N ALA A 27 -9.79 -6.30 -12.93
CA ALA A 27 -10.68 -5.33 -13.55
C ALA A 27 -11.81 -4.86 -12.60
N ILE A 28 -12.34 -5.75 -11.75
CA ILE A 28 -13.32 -5.36 -10.73
C ILE A 28 -12.70 -4.48 -9.66
N LEU A 29 -11.48 -4.81 -9.18
CA LEU A 29 -10.80 -4.02 -8.15
C LEU A 29 -10.36 -2.65 -8.67
N ASP A 30 -9.94 -2.54 -9.94
CA ASP A 30 -9.66 -1.27 -10.61
C ASP A 30 -10.92 -0.41 -10.72
N ALA A 31 -12.03 -0.97 -11.17
CA ALA A 31 -13.33 -0.29 -11.24
C ALA A 31 -13.84 0.13 -9.85
N ALA A 32 -13.61 -0.71 -8.83
CA ALA A 32 -13.93 -0.41 -7.44
C ALA A 32 -13.11 0.79 -6.92
N TRP A 33 -11.83 0.84 -7.26
CA TRP A 33 -10.97 1.97 -6.92
C TRP A 33 -11.42 3.27 -7.60
N GLU A 34 -11.72 3.22 -8.90
CA GLU A 34 -12.25 4.37 -9.63
C GLU A 34 -13.56 4.87 -9.03
N GLN A 35 -14.45 3.95 -8.62
CA GLN A 35 -15.71 4.29 -7.96
C GLN A 35 -15.47 5.01 -6.64
N LEU A 36 -14.54 4.50 -5.83
CA LEU A 36 -14.19 5.07 -4.53
C LEU A 36 -13.64 6.49 -4.66
N ILE A 37 -12.78 6.73 -5.65
CA ILE A 37 -12.18 8.05 -5.89
C ILE A 37 -13.18 9.05 -6.46
N ALA A 38 -14.03 8.62 -7.40
CA ALA A 38 -14.95 9.50 -8.09
C ALA A 38 -16.13 9.93 -7.20
N GLU A 39 -16.66 9.01 -6.39
CA GLU A 39 -17.94 9.21 -5.69
C GLU A 39 -17.83 9.04 -4.17
N GLY A 40 -16.67 8.70 -3.66
CA GLY A 40 -16.41 8.52 -2.23
C GLY A 40 -17.01 7.23 -1.65
N TYR A 41 -16.73 7.03 -0.35
CA TYR A 41 -17.16 5.81 0.34
C TYR A 41 -18.68 5.68 0.46
N GLU A 42 -19.42 6.77 0.56
CA GLU A 42 -20.88 6.71 0.72
C GLU A 42 -21.56 6.03 -0.47
N HIS A 43 -21.08 6.28 -1.69
CA HIS A 43 -21.59 5.70 -2.93
C HIS A 43 -20.85 4.42 -3.38
N PHE A 44 -19.88 3.96 -2.57
CA PHE A 44 -19.17 2.71 -2.83
C PHE A 44 -20.01 1.51 -2.42
N THR A 45 -20.74 0.92 -3.36
CA THR A 45 -21.60 -0.26 -3.14
C THR A 45 -21.24 -1.40 -4.11
N ILE A 46 -21.61 -2.63 -3.75
CA ILE A 46 -21.44 -3.78 -4.67
C ILE A 46 -22.13 -3.50 -6.01
N ASP A 47 -23.27 -2.82 -5.98
CA ASP A 47 -24.08 -2.50 -7.15
C ASP A 47 -23.41 -1.51 -8.09
N THR A 48 -22.88 -0.41 -7.54
CA THR A 48 -22.20 0.62 -8.31
C THR A 48 -20.89 0.08 -8.90
N VAL A 49 -20.16 -0.72 -8.14
CA VAL A 49 -18.94 -1.38 -8.63
C VAL A 49 -19.24 -2.40 -9.73
N ALA A 50 -20.28 -3.24 -9.57
CA ALA A 50 -20.67 -4.20 -10.60
C ALA A 50 -21.05 -3.52 -11.92
N ALA A 51 -21.80 -2.42 -11.85
CA ALA A 51 -22.15 -1.62 -13.02
C ALA A 51 -20.92 -1.03 -13.71
N ARG A 52 -20.00 -0.43 -12.94
CA ARG A 52 -18.75 0.16 -13.46
C ARG A 52 -17.81 -0.89 -14.07
N ALA A 53 -17.68 -2.04 -13.43
CA ALA A 53 -16.88 -3.17 -13.92
C ALA A 53 -17.55 -3.96 -15.06
N ARG A 54 -18.76 -3.56 -15.49
CA ARG A 54 -19.54 -4.23 -16.53
C ARG A 54 -19.73 -5.72 -16.28
N THR A 55 -20.00 -6.07 -15.02
CA THR A 55 -20.23 -7.46 -14.59
C THR A 55 -21.49 -7.58 -13.73
N SER A 56 -21.86 -8.78 -13.31
CA SER A 56 -23.06 -9.01 -12.53
C SER A 56 -22.78 -9.04 -11.03
N LYS A 57 -23.76 -8.59 -10.22
CA LYS A 57 -23.69 -8.65 -8.75
C LYS A 57 -23.36 -10.04 -8.20
N PRO A 58 -23.92 -11.16 -8.70
CA PRO A 58 -23.56 -12.49 -8.23
C PRO A 58 -22.07 -12.84 -8.39
N VAL A 59 -21.40 -12.27 -9.41
CA VAL A 59 -19.96 -12.46 -9.62
C VAL A 59 -19.17 -11.82 -8.49
N LEU A 60 -19.55 -10.61 -8.05
CA LEU A 60 -18.93 -9.94 -6.92
C LEU A 60 -19.20 -10.67 -5.60
N TYR A 61 -20.49 -10.99 -5.32
CA TYR A 61 -20.89 -11.66 -4.07
C TYR A 61 -20.22 -13.02 -3.87
N ARG A 62 -19.85 -13.71 -4.94
CA ARG A 62 -19.11 -14.98 -4.87
C ARG A 62 -17.70 -14.79 -4.28
N ARG A 63 -17.09 -13.59 -4.46
CA ARG A 63 -15.74 -13.27 -4.00
C ARG A 63 -15.74 -12.45 -2.71
N TRP A 64 -16.58 -11.44 -2.67
CA TRP A 64 -16.68 -10.50 -1.54
C TRP A 64 -18.09 -10.53 -0.96
N LYS A 65 -18.21 -11.01 0.27
CA LYS A 65 -19.52 -11.18 0.92
C LYS A 65 -20.15 -9.85 1.30
N THR A 66 -19.30 -8.87 1.63
CA THR A 66 -19.71 -7.55 2.09
C THR A 66 -19.04 -6.45 1.27
N ARG A 67 -19.60 -5.25 1.36
CA ARG A 67 -19.00 -4.02 0.84
C ARG A 67 -17.60 -3.80 1.41
N ASP A 68 -17.41 -4.08 2.70
CA ASP A 68 -16.14 -3.89 3.41
C ASP A 68 -15.07 -4.89 2.95
N ASP A 69 -15.47 -6.13 2.63
CA ASP A 69 -14.54 -7.12 2.06
C ASP A 69 -14.03 -6.65 0.69
N LEU A 70 -14.93 -6.11 -0.14
CA LEU A 70 -14.56 -5.53 -1.43
C LEU A 70 -13.64 -4.33 -1.26
N LEU A 71 -13.95 -3.42 -0.32
CA LEU A 71 -13.10 -2.26 -0.04
C LEU A 71 -11.70 -2.66 0.42
N ARG A 72 -11.58 -3.59 1.38
CA ARG A 72 -10.27 -4.09 1.84
C ARG A 72 -9.48 -4.75 0.70
N ALA A 73 -10.13 -5.50 -0.16
CA ALA A 73 -9.49 -6.11 -1.32
C ALA A 73 -9.02 -5.05 -2.33
N THR A 74 -9.85 -4.03 -2.59
CA THR A 74 -9.51 -2.89 -3.45
C THR A 74 -8.29 -2.14 -2.94
N VAL A 75 -8.28 -1.81 -1.65
CA VAL A 75 -7.17 -1.09 -1.02
C VAL A 75 -5.87 -1.91 -1.07
N ARG A 76 -5.93 -3.22 -0.83
CA ARG A 76 -4.77 -4.11 -0.96
C ARG A 76 -4.26 -4.19 -2.40
N HIS A 77 -5.16 -4.31 -3.37
CA HIS A 77 -4.81 -4.36 -4.79
C HIS A 77 -4.05 -3.08 -5.22
N ILE A 78 -4.58 -1.92 -4.89
CA ILE A 78 -3.93 -0.64 -5.19
C ILE A 78 -2.64 -0.46 -4.41
N GLY A 79 -2.59 -0.90 -3.14
CA GLY A 79 -1.37 -0.91 -2.34
C GLY A 79 -0.26 -1.76 -2.99
N ALA A 80 -0.61 -2.95 -3.49
CA ALA A 80 0.32 -3.83 -4.19
C ALA A 80 0.80 -3.24 -5.54
N ALA A 81 -0.12 -2.70 -6.35
CA ALA A 81 0.20 -2.07 -7.63
C ALA A 81 1.04 -0.79 -7.47
N SER A 82 0.90 -0.12 -6.33
CA SER A 82 1.65 1.09 -5.98
C SER A 82 2.89 0.80 -5.12
N ALA A 83 3.26 -0.47 -4.94
CA ALA A 83 4.45 -0.82 -4.16
C ALA A 83 5.68 -0.19 -4.81
N PRO A 84 6.41 0.68 -4.10
CA PRO A 84 7.59 1.31 -4.66
C PRO A 84 8.66 0.26 -4.92
N SER A 85 9.43 0.43 -5.99
CA SER A 85 10.71 -0.28 -6.11
C SER A 85 11.55 0.08 -4.89
N ILE A 86 12.19 -0.90 -4.28
CA ILE A 86 13.04 -0.67 -3.10
C ILE A 86 14.37 -0.14 -3.58
N PRO A 87 14.69 1.15 -3.32
CA PRO A 87 15.92 1.75 -3.79
C PRO A 87 17.14 1.07 -3.14
N ASP A 88 18.25 1.05 -3.85
CA ASP A 88 19.56 0.65 -3.33
C ASP A 88 20.61 1.66 -3.81
N THR A 89 20.73 2.75 -3.06
CA THR A 89 21.65 3.85 -3.34
C THR A 89 23.01 3.68 -2.65
N GLY A 90 23.15 2.63 -1.87
CA GLY A 90 24.34 2.34 -1.08
C GLY A 90 24.36 3.00 0.31
N THR A 91 23.37 3.80 0.67
CA THR A 91 23.26 4.44 2.00
C THR A 91 21.83 4.42 2.52
N LEU A 92 21.66 4.32 3.84
CA LEU A 92 20.35 4.43 4.50
C LEU A 92 19.63 5.72 4.12
N ARG A 93 20.35 6.83 4.15
CA ARG A 93 19.82 8.16 3.81
C ARG A 93 19.30 8.21 2.38
N GLY A 94 20.10 7.77 1.42
CA GLY A 94 19.74 7.77 0.01
C GLY A 94 18.54 6.87 -0.27
N ASP A 95 18.55 5.67 0.30
CA ASP A 95 17.47 4.69 0.15
C ASP A 95 16.14 5.22 0.70
N LEU A 96 16.15 5.83 1.89
CA LEU A 96 14.93 6.39 2.49
C LEU A 96 14.39 7.59 1.72
N LEU A 97 15.27 8.52 1.31
CA LEU A 97 14.85 9.68 0.50
C LEU A 97 14.22 9.23 -0.82
N ALA A 98 14.86 8.29 -1.53
CA ALA A 98 14.33 7.75 -2.77
C ALA A 98 13.00 7.01 -2.56
N LEU A 99 12.87 6.25 -1.46
CA LEU A 99 11.65 5.53 -1.12
C LEU A 99 10.47 6.48 -0.85
N LEU A 100 10.72 7.55 -0.08
CA LEU A 100 9.71 8.58 0.20
C LEU A 100 9.37 9.41 -1.05
N ALA A 101 10.37 9.77 -1.87
CA ALA A 101 10.16 10.47 -3.13
C ALA A 101 9.34 9.65 -4.12
N ASN A 102 9.62 8.34 -4.23
CA ASN A 102 8.82 7.43 -5.06
C ASN A 102 7.35 7.36 -4.57
N ALA A 103 7.15 7.29 -3.24
CA ALA A 103 5.80 7.31 -2.67
C ALA A 103 5.08 8.64 -2.92
N ASN A 104 5.82 9.75 -2.98
CA ASN A 104 5.32 11.09 -3.21
C ASN A 104 4.96 11.37 -4.68
N SER A 105 5.69 10.77 -5.63
CA SER A 105 5.55 11.00 -7.07
C SER A 105 4.36 10.28 -7.72
N THR A 106 3.69 9.39 -6.99
CA THR A 106 2.54 8.65 -7.52
C THR A 106 1.40 9.64 -7.81
N THR A 107 1.18 9.96 -9.08
CA THR A 107 0.34 11.04 -9.63
C THR A 107 -1.15 10.96 -9.22
N ARG A 108 -1.60 9.83 -8.73
CA ARG A 108 -2.86 9.64 -8.01
C ARG A 108 -2.48 9.16 -6.61
N ASN A 109 -2.30 10.12 -5.72
CA ASN A 109 -1.97 9.77 -4.35
C ASN A 109 -3.12 8.92 -3.74
N PRO A 110 -3.00 7.58 -3.75
CA PRO A 110 -4.10 6.73 -3.31
C PRO A 110 -4.38 6.92 -1.82
N VAL A 111 -3.39 7.42 -1.07
CA VAL A 111 -3.54 7.72 0.36
C VAL A 111 -4.41 8.95 0.56
N ALA A 112 -4.19 10.03 -0.18
CA ALA A 112 -5.02 11.23 -0.06
C ALA A 112 -6.48 10.95 -0.45
N ALA A 113 -6.68 10.19 -1.52
CA ALA A 113 -8.01 9.79 -1.95
C ALA A 113 -8.70 8.85 -0.94
N LEU A 114 -7.95 7.89 -0.39
CA LEU A 114 -8.42 6.99 0.65
C LEU A 114 -8.80 7.76 1.93
N VAL A 115 -7.94 8.68 2.37
CA VAL A 115 -8.18 9.53 3.55
C VAL A 115 -9.40 10.42 3.35
N SER A 116 -9.53 11.07 2.20
CA SER A 116 -10.71 11.90 1.90
C SER A 116 -11.99 11.08 1.91
N SER A 117 -11.97 9.85 1.38
CA SER A 117 -13.11 8.96 1.41
C SER A 117 -13.44 8.45 2.82
N MET A 118 -12.44 8.39 3.70
CA MET A 118 -12.60 7.91 5.08
C MET A 118 -13.10 8.99 6.04
N LEU A 119 -12.79 10.26 5.80
CA LEU A 119 -13.29 11.35 6.64
C LEU A 119 -14.83 11.39 6.66
N GLY A 120 -15.49 11.10 5.53
CA GLY A 120 -16.94 10.95 5.47
C GLY A 120 -17.47 9.76 6.29
N SER A 121 -16.79 8.61 6.23
CA SER A 121 -17.22 7.39 6.93
C SER A 121 -16.95 7.41 8.44
N TYR A 122 -15.96 8.16 8.89
CA TYR A 122 -15.62 8.31 10.30
C TYR A 122 -16.77 8.91 11.13
N TYR A 123 -17.54 9.83 10.54
CA TYR A 123 -18.70 10.42 11.18
C TYR A 123 -19.93 9.48 11.24
N ASN A 124 -19.99 8.46 10.40
CA ASN A 124 -21.16 7.59 10.30
C ASN A 124 -21.03 6.24 11.00
N GLN A 125 -19.92 5.95 11.65
CA GLN A 125 -19.62 4.71 12.42
C GLN A 125 -19.91 3.39 11.67
N THR A 126 -19.93 3.42 10.34
CA THR A 126 -20.19 2.25 9.49
C THR A 126 -19.03 2.03 8.54
N GLY A 127 -18.40 0.86 8.60
CA GLY A 127 -17.32 0.47 7.71
C GLY A 127 -16.01 0.13 8.43
N PRO A 128 -14.97 -0.28 7.69
CA PRO A 128 -13.69 -0.61 8.27
C PRO A 128 -13.03 0.62 8.89
N THR A 129 -12.37 0.41 10.01
CA THR A 129 -11.67 1.48 10.73
C THR A 129 -10.48 2.01 9.91
N PRO A 130 -10.06 3.28 10.14
CA PRO A 130 -8.82 3.81 9.57
C PRO A 130 -7.60 2.91 9.81
N ALA A 131 -7.54 2.24 10.96
CA ALA A 131 -6.46 1.31 11.29
C ALA A 131 -6.47 0.06 10.39
N GLU A 132 -7.64 -0.54 10.15
CA GLU A 132 -7.80 -1.72 9.30
C GLU A 132 -7.47 -1.41 7.82
N LEU A 133 -7.88 -0.25 7.32
CA LEU A 133 -7.55 0.17 5.95
C LEU A 133 -6.06 0.55 5.82
N ARG A 134 -5.49 1.17 6.85
CA ARG A 134 -4.05 1.41 6.93
C ARG A 134 -3.28 0.09 6.86
N GLU A 135 -3.66 -0.90 7.65
CA GLU A 135 -3.00 -2.21 7.66
C GLU A 135 -3.13 -2.89 6.29
N ALA A 136 -4.32 -2.89 5.69
CA ALA A 136 -4.53 -3.44 4.36
C ALA A 136 -3.67 -2.75 3.28
N PHE A 137 -3.50 -1.43 3.35
CA PHE A 137 -2.69 -0.66 2.41
C PHE A 137 -1.18 -0.81 2.64
N LEU A 138 -0.77 -0.92 3.90
CA LEU A 138 0.64 -0.95 4.29
C LEU A 138 1.22 -2.36 4.39
N SER A 139 0.39 -3.40 4.32
CA SER A 139 0.84 -4.80 4.45
C SER A 139 1.99 -5.16 3.50
N GLN A 140 2.11 -4.42 2.39
CA GLN A 140 3.21 -4.57 1.43
C GLN A 140 4.30 -3.48 1.55
N ARG A 141 4.01 -2.34 2.19
CA ARG A 141 4.93 -1.20 2.27
C ARG A 141 5.79 -1.18 3.54
N GLY A 142 5.32 -1.74 4.64
CA GLY A 142 6.13 -1.97 5.84
C GLY A 142 7.39 -2.76 5.52
N SER A 143 7.27 -3.77 4.67
CA SER A 143 8.38 -4.58 4.17
C SER A 143 9.47 -3.77 3.41
N ALA A 144 9.12 -2.69 2.73
CA ALA A 144 10.10 -1.88 1.99
C ALA A 144 11.05 -1.10 2.92
N VAL A 145 10.51 -0.46 3.96
CA VAL A 145 11.37 0.22 4.97
C VAL A 145 12.21 -0.79 5.74
N GLU A 146 11.61 -1.92 6.13
CA GLU A 146 12.34 -2.99 6.81
C GLU A 146 13.51 -3.49 5.97
N GLN A 147 13.34 -3.70 4.66
CA GLN A 147 14.42 -4.13 3.78
C GLN A 147 15.52 -3.07 3.66
N VAL A 148 15.17 -1.78 3.53
CA VAL A 148 16.14 -0.68 3.53
C VAL A 148 16.91 -0.64 4.83
N VAL A 149 16.23 -0.73 5.98
CA VAL A 149 16.84 -0.71 7.31
C VAL A 149 17.72 -1.94 7.54
N ASN A 150 17.28 -3.14 7.14
CA ASN A 150 18.08 -4.36 7.28
C ASN A 150 19.38 -4.29 6.48
N ARG A 151 19.35 -3.78 5.24
CA ARG A 151 20.57 -3.53 4.47
C ARG A 151 21.51 -2.51 5.15
N ALA A 152 20.94 -1.48 5.76
CA ALA A 152 21.70 -0.49 6.50
C ALA A 152 22.35 -1.09 7.77
N VAL A 153 21.68 -2.03 8.44
CA VAL A 153 22.27 -2.82 9.54
C VAL A 153 23.43 -3.67 9.03
N GLU A 154 23.26 -4.37 7.90
CA GLU A 154 24.33 -5.17 7.29
C GLU A 154 25.55 -4.32 6.89
N ARG A 155 25.34 -3.08 6.47
CA ARG A 155 26.42 -2.11 6.17
C ARG A 155 27.01 -1.44 7.41
N GLY A 156 26.45 -1.68 8.61
CA GLY A 156 26.92 -1.08 9.86
C GLY A 156 26.54 0.41 10.03
N GLU A 157 25.58 0.90 9.25
CA GLU A 157 25.09 2.28 9.36
C GLU A 157 24.11 2.47 10.53
N VAL A 158 23.45 1.39 10.97
CA VAL A 158 22.38 1.39 11.97
C VAL A 158 22.74 0.48 13.12
N ASP A 159 22.48 0.94 14.34
CA ASP A 159 22.54 0.11 15.54
C ASP A 159 21.22 -0.70 15.68
N PRO A 160 21.26 -2.04 15.50
CA PRO A 160 20.06 -2.86 15.60
C PRO A 160 19.38 -2.79 16.95
N ALA A 161 20.09 -2.47 18.03
CA ALA A 161 19.52 -2.33 19.37
C ALA A 161 18.58 -1.12 19.49
N ARG A 162 18.66 -0.17 18.57
CA ARG A 162 17.79 1.02 18.51
C ARG A 162 16.53 0.81 17.67
N LEU A 163 16.46 -0.30 16.97
CA LEU A 163 15.34 -0.58 16.07
C LEU A 163 14.17 -1.19 16.84
N THR A 164 13.07 -0.47 16.87
CA THR A 164 11.76 -1.00 17.28
C THR A 164 10.79 -0.93 16.09
N PRO A 165 9.71 -1.73 16.07
CA PRO A 165 8.71 -1.61 15.00
C PRO A 165 8.16 -0.18 14.84
N ARG A 166 8.08 0.57 15.93
CA ARG A 166 7.62 1.97 15.91
C ARG A 166 8.64 2.89 15.25
N ILE A 167 9.94 2.71 15.53
CA ILE A 167 11.01 3.50 14.90
C ILE A 167 11.08 3.19 13.41
N ILE A 168 11.02 1.93 13.02
CA ILE A 168 11.02 1.52 11.60
C ILE A 168 9.84 2.15 10.84
N ALA A 169 8.67 2.24 11.46
CA ALA A 169 7.48 2.84 10.83
C ALA A 169 7.54 4.37 10.73
N LEU A 170 8.37 5.04 11.54
CA LEU A 170 8.35 6.49 11.76
C LEU A 170 8.48 7.32 10.48
N PRO A 171 9.40 7.05 9.53
CA PRO A 171 9.54 7.86 8.32
C PRO A 171 8.25 7.93 7.50
N PHE A 172 7.56 6.79 7.35
CA PHE A 172 6.29 6.75 6.64
C PHE A 172 5.13 7.30 7.45
N ASP A 173 5.15 7.18 8.78
CA ASP A 173 4.11 7.77 9.65
C ASP A 173 4.14 9.30 9.54
N LEU A 174 5.33 9.92 9.59
CA LEU A 174 5.50 11.36 9.41
C LEU A 174 5.14 11.81 7.99
N PHE A 175 5.64 11.11 6.96
CA PHE A 175 5.30 11.38 5.56
C PHE A 175 3.78 11.36 5.33
N ARG A 176 3.08 10.36 5.86
CA ARG A 176 1.63 10.28 5.75
C ARG A 176 0.93 11.40 6.48
N ASN A 177 1.40 11.76 7.67
CA ASN A 177 0.82 12.87 8.42
C ASN A 177 0.89 14.17 7.61
N GLU A 178 2.04 14.51 7.04
CA GLU A 178 2.19 15.70 6.20
C GLU A 178 1.24 15.67 5.00
N MET A 179 1.17 14.53 4.33
CA MET A 179 0.30 14.35 3.18
C MET A 179 -1.19 14.45 3.55
N MET A 180 -1.59 13.90 4.70
CA MET A 180 -2.96 13.98 5.21
C MET A 180 -3.37 15.39 5.60
N MET A 181 -2.47 16.13 6.23
CA MET A 181 -2.76 17.50 6.69
C MET A 181 -2.84 18.49 5.52
N THR A 182 -2.08 18.28 4.47
CA THR A 182 -1.99 19.25 3.37
C THR A 182 -2.79 18.82 2.13
N LEU A 183 -3.10 17.53 1.98
CA LEU A 183 -3.66 16.89 0.77
C LEU A 183 -2.86 17.24 -0.51
N LYS A 184 -1.56 17.49 -0.34
CA LYS A 184 -0.61 17.85 -1.40
C LYS A 184 0.61 16.96 -1.35
N PRO A 185 1.37 16.86 -2.44
CA PRO A 185 2.70 16.25 -2.41
C PRO A 185 3.57 16.90 -1.32
N VAL A 186 4.29 16.07 -0.57
CA VAL A 186 5.16 16.53 0.51
C VAL A 186 6.39 17.21 -0.11
N PRO A 187 6.74 18.46 0.27
CA PRO A 187 7.90 19.15 -0.28
C PRO A 187 9.21 18.42 0.05
N ASP A 188 10.19 18.48 -0.87
CA ASP A 188 11.48 17.78 -0.70
C ASP A 188 12.26 18.17 0.57
N HIS A 189 12.12 19.42 1.03
CA HIS A 189 12.76 19.84 2.27
C HIS A 189 12.16 19.14 3.49
N VAL A 190 10.85 18.86 3.48
CA VAL A 190 10.17 18.11 4.55
C VAL A 190 10.60 16.64 4.52
N LEU A 191 10.73 16.03 3.32
CA LEU A 191 11.27 14.68 3.20
C LEU A 191 12.68 14.59 3.80
N ARG A 192 13.54 15.59 3.54
CA ARG A 192 14.87 15.67 4.15
C ARG A 192 14.82 15.84 5.66
N GLN A 193 13.94 16.67 6.19
CA GLN A 193 13.77 16.84 7.64
C GLN A 193 13.36 15.52 8.31
N ILE A 194 12.41 14.78 7.72
CA ILE A 194 12.00 13.47 8.24
C ILE A 194 13.19 12.51 8.31
N VAL A 195 14.03 12.49 7.28
CA VAL A 195 15.15 11.55 7.20
C VAL A 195 16.35 12.05 8.01
N ASP A 196 16.81 13.27 7.76
CA ASP A 196 18.10 13.79 8.27
C ASP A 196 17.99 14.28 9.71
N ASP A 197 16.91 14.97 10.06
CA ASP A 197 16.79 15.61 11.36
C ASP A 197 16.11 14.71 12.41
N ILE A 198 15.33 13.70 11.94
CA ILE A 198 14.55 12.85 12.84
C ILE A 198 15.03 11.41 12.80
N PHE A 199 14.94 10.74 11.64
CA PHE A 199 15.15 9.29 11.60
C PHE A 199 16.60 8.87 11.76
N ILE A 200 17.51 9.45 10.98
CA ILE A 200 18.94 9.12 11.05
C ILE A 200 19.53 9.28 12.46
N PRO A 201 19.29 10.41 13.18
CA PRO A 201 19.77 10.55 14.56
C PRO A 201 19.24 9.52 15.54
N LEU A 202 18.04 8.99 15.31
CA LEU A 202 17.45 7.97 16.18
C LEU A 202 18.11 6.61 16.03
N VAL A 203 18.53 6.23 14.82
CA VAL A 203 19.01 4.88 14.52
C VAL A 203 20.52 4.76 14.39
N THR A 204 21.24 5.88 14.22
CA THR A 204 22.70 5.89 14.20
C THR A 204 23.26 6.12 15.57
N THR A 205 24.42 5.55 15.83
CA THR A 205 25.18 5.83 17.06
C THR A 205 25.83 7.20 16.90
N GLN A 206 25.21 8.28 17.39
CA GLN A 206 25.99 9.49 17.65
C GLN A 206 27.05 9.11 18.68
N ARG A 207 28.32 9.10 18.30
CA ARG A 207 29.38 9.18 19.30
C ARG A 207 29.04 10.42 20.14
N ALA A 208 28.77 10.18 21.42
CA ALA A 208 28.51 11.23 22.38
C ALA A 208 29.69 12.22 22.35
N GLN A 209 29.52 13.33 21.66
CA GLN A 209 30.36 14.51 21.82
C GLN A 209 29.88 15.30 23.04
N TRP A 210 29.85 14.64 24.18
CA TRP A 210 29.73 15.31 25.48
C TRP A 210 30.89 14.81 26.33
N ALA A 211 32.07 15.33 26.06
CA ALA A 211 33.23 15.31 26.96
C ALA A 211 33.65 16.76 27.21
#